data_7a79fe1ab4f47b734a57e0e0ac621b57
#
_entry.id   7a79fe1ab4f47b734a57e0e0ac621b57
#
_cell.length_a   1.000
_cell.length_b   1.000
_cell.length_c   1.000
_cell.angle_alpha   90.00
_cell.angle_beta   90.00
_cell.angle_gamma   90.00
#
_symmetry.space_group_name_H-M   'P 1'
#
loop_
_entity.id
_entity.type
_entity.pdbx_description
1 polymer ?
#
loop_
_entity_poly.entity_id
_entity_poly.type
_entity_poly.pdbx_seq_one_letter_code
_entity_poly.pdbx_strand_id
1 'polypeptide(L)'
;QGPGGVRIGVMNLIGRTEMDANFDNPFTLAPRLIRNADVDVAVVDFHAEATSEKGAMAYHLDGLGLNVAAVWGTHTHVPTADTQILPHGLGFVTDLGMTGPAQSVLGIRPDMAVNRFLGGLPARYESADGPCKLESVLFTIDADRGVCTALERLDIHE
;
A
#
# COMPACT_ATOMS: atom_id res chain seq x y z
N GLN A 1 11.95 5.02 -15.22
CA GLN A 1 13.35 5.10 -14.81
C GLN A 1 13.51 6.17 -13.75
N GLY A 2 14.27 5.88 -12.70
CA GLY A 2 14.65 6.83 -11.67
C GLY A 2 15.86 7.68 -12.06
N PRO A 3 16.28 8.58 -11.17
CA PRO A 3 17.52 9.35 -11.34
C PRO A 3 18.72 8.42 -11.60
N GLY A 4 19.65 8.86 -12.44
CA GLY A 4 20.83 8.06 -12.77
C GLY A 4 20.59 6.83 -13.65
N GLY A 5 19.38 6.67 -14.20
CA GLY A 5 19.05 5.55 -15.08
C GLY A 5 18.60 4.28 -14.34
N VAL A 6 18.44 4.33 -13.02
CA VAL A 6 17.95 3.21 -12.20
C VAL A 6 16.59 2.72 -12.70
N ARG A 7 16.44 1.42 -12.89
CA ARG A 7 15.19 0.77 -13.30
C ARG A 7 14.43 0.33 -12.06
N ILE A 8 13.28 0.95 -11.82
CA ILE A 8 12.42 0.63 -10.69
C ILE A 8 11.24 -0.19 -11.18
N GLY A 9 11.09 -1.41 -10.64
CA GLY A 9 9.91 -2.24 -10.84
C GLY A 9 8.82 -1.87 -9.83
N VAL A 10 7.66 -1.46 -10.32
CA VAL A 10 6.47 -1.21 -9.47
C VAL A 10 5.47 -2.31 -9.72
N MET A 11 5.06 -3.01 -8.66
CA MET A 11 4.06 -4.08 -8.72
C MET A 11 2.87 -3.72 -7.85
N ASN A 12 1.67 -3.96 -8.37
CA ASN A 12 0.46 -4.00 -7.56
C ASN A 12 0.00 -5.46 -7.46
N LEU A 13 -0.20 -5.94 -6.25
CA LEU A 13 -0.66 -7.29 -5.93
C LEU A 13 -1.90 -7.20 -5.05
N ILE A 14 -2.78 -8.20 -5.17
CA ILE A 14 -4.02 -8.26 -4.39
C ILE A 14 -3.92 -9.40 -3.38
N GLY A 15 -4.32 -9.12 -2.13
CA GLY A 15 -4.45 -10.09 -1.06
C GLY A 15 -5.62 -11.05 -1.30
N ARG A 16 -5.74 -12.04 -0.42
CA ARG A 16 -6.78 -13.09 -0.52
C ARG A 16 -7.68 -13.16 0.70
N THR A 17 -7.19 -12.70 1.85
CA THR A 17 -7.96 -12.75 3.10
C THR A 17 -9.01 -11.63 3.09
N GLU A 18 -10.28 -12.01 3.25
CA GLU A 18 -11.43 -11.09 3.21
C GLU A 18 -11.53 -10.26 1.90
N MET A 19 -10.97 -10.79 0.81
CA MET A 19 -11.03 -10.19 -0.51
C MET A 19 -11.87 -11.10 -1.43
N ASP A 20 -12.89 -10.55 -2.09
CA ASP A 20 -13.75 -11.26 -3.04
C ASP A 20 -13.03 -11.58 -4.36
N ALA A 21 -11.81 -12.11 -4.26
CA ALA A 21 -10.96 -12.33 -5.41
C ALA A 21 -10.34 -13.73 -5.40
N ASN A 22 -10.49 -14.46 -6.50
CA ASN A 22 -9.88 -15.76 -6.68
C ASN A 22 -8.66 -15.64 -7.62
N PHE A 23 -7.62 -14.94 -7.14
CA PHE A 23 -6.37 -14.75 -7.86
C PHE A 23 -5.29 -15.75 -7.44
N ASP A 24 -4.21 -15.80 -8.20
CA ASP A 24 -3.00 -16.52 -7.81
C ASP A 24 -2.51 -16.07 -6.43
N ASN A 25 -1.87 -16.99 -5.72
CA ASN A 25 -1.32 -16.69 -4.39
C ASN A 25 -0.22 -15.62 -4.51
N PRO A 26 -0.41 -14.41 -3.93
CA PRO A 26 0.54 -13.31 -4.05
C PRO A 26 1.90 -13.63 -3.41
N PHE A 27 1.95 -14.48 -2.39
CA PHE A 27 3.19 -14.88 -1.72
C PHE A 27 4.10 -15.75 -2.60
N THR A 28 3.53 -16.51 -3.54
CA THR A 28 4.29 -17.28 -4.52
C THR A 28 4.54 -16.49 -5.80
N LEU A 29 3.60 -15.62 -6.15
CA LEU A 29 3.66 -14.81 -7.38
C LEU A 29 4.70 -13.70 -7.26
N ALA A 30 4.72 -12.93 -6.17
CA ALA A 30 5.61 -11.79 -5.98
C ALA A 30 7.09 -12.15 -6.17
N PRO A 31 7.65 -13.17 -5.48
CA PRO A 31 9.06 -13.54 -5.65
C PRO A 31 9.39 -14.00 -7.08
N ARG A 32 8.44 -14.63 -7.77
CA ARG A 32 8.62 -15.07 -9.16
C ARG A 32 8.68 -13.88 -10.12
N LEU A 33 7.79 -12.91 -9.95
CA LEU A 33 7.78 -11.69 -10.75
C LEU A 33 9.05 -10.88 -10.55
N ILE A 34 9.47 -10.68 -9.29
CA ILE A 34 10.67 -9.91 -8.95
C ILE A 34 11.92 -10.54 -9.55
N ARG A 35 12.11 -11.87 -9.43
CA ARG A 35 13.27 -12.57 -9.99
C ARG A 35 13.34 -12.51 -11.52
N ASN A 36 12.18 -12.41 -12.17
CA ASN A 36 12.10 -12.38 -13.64
C ASN A 36 12.07 -10.97 -14.20
N ALA A 37 11.94 -9.96 -13.36
CA ALA A 37 11.95 -8.56 -13.78
C ALA A 37 13.38 -8.09 -14.03
N ASP A 38 13.61 -7.42 -15.15
CA ASP A 38 14.87 -6.76 -15.46
C ASP A 38 14.87 -5.34 -14.83
N VAL A 39 14.99 -5.30 -13.50
CA VAL A 39 14.96 -4.07 -12.70
C VAL A 39 16.08 -4.08 -11.67
N ASP A 40 16.53 -2.90 -11.29
CA ASP A 40 17.60 -2.74 -10.30
C ASP A 40 17.03 -2.82 -8.88
N VAL A 41 15.79 -2.35 -8.67
CA VAL A 41 15.05 -2.42 -7.41
C VAL A 41 13.55 -2.55 -7.67
N ALA A 42 12.86 -3.32 -6.83
CA ALA A 42 11.40 -3.46 -6.87
C ALA A 42 10.74 -2.78 -5.67
N VAL A 43 9.50 -2.32 -5.87
CA VAL A 43 8.59 -1.84 -4.84
C VAL A 43 7.21 -2.44 -5.07
N VAL A 44 6.47 -2.70 -3.98
CA VAL A 44 5.21 -3.44 -4.04
C VAL A 44 4.10 -2.66 -3.35
N ASP A 45 3.05 -2.36 -4.10
CA ASP A 45 1.73 -1.97 -3.58
C ASP A 45 0.94 -3.25 -3.33
N PHE A 46 0.65 -3.52 -2.06
CA PHE A 46 -0.10 -4.71 -1.68
C PHE A 46 -1.52 -4.35 -1.24
N HIS A 47 -2.44 -4.45 -2.18
CA HIS A 47 -3.85 -4.14 -1.99
C HIS A 47 -4.58 -5.28 -1.28
N ALA A 48 -4.74 -5.19 0.04
CA ALA A 48 -5.28 -6.25 0.87
C ALA A 48 -6.09 -5.69 2.05
N GLU A 49 -7.12 -6.42 2.49
CA GLU A 49 -7.90 -6.05 3.67
C GLU A 49 -7.12 -6.35 4.96
N ALA A 50 -6.66 -7.60 5.12
CA ALA A 50 -6.10 -8.06 6.38
C ALA A 50 -4.71 -7.48 6.69
N THR A 51 -4.58 -6.81 7.84
CA THR A 51 -3.30 -6.26 8.34
C THR A 51 -2.24 -7.34 8.50
N SER A 52 -2.64 -8.54 8.96
CA SER A 52 -1.74 -9.69 9.10
C SER A 52 -1.19 -10.18 7.77
N GLU A 53 -2.00 -10.18 6.71
CA GLU A 53 -1.56 -10.55 5.37
C GLU A 53 -0.57 -9.53 4.80
N LYS A 54 -0.80 -8.23 5.02
CA LYS A 54 0.11 -7.14 4.63
C LYS A 54 1.47 -7.26 5.32
N GLY A 55 1.47 -7.42 6.65
CA GLY A 55 2.70 -7.63 7.43
C GLY A 55 3.43 -8.89 7.01
N ALA A 56 2.72 -10.01 6.84
CA ALA A 56 3.32 -11.27 6.39
C ALA A 56 4.00 -11.15 5.01
N MET A 57 3.39 -10.41 4.06
CA MET A 57 3.99 -10.15 2.75
C MET A 57 5.31 -9.39 2.88
N ALA A 58 5.36 -8.34 3.70
CA ALA A 58 6.56 -7.56 3.91
C ALA A 58 7.70 -8.42 4.52
N TYR A 59 7.43 -9.14 5.59
CA TYR A 59 8.42 -10.05 6.20
C TYR A 59 8.85 -11.17 5.26
N HIS A 60 7.93 -11.71 4.48
CA HIS A 60 8.24 -12.74 3.48
C HIS A 60 9.23 -12.22 2.45
N LEU A 61 8.98 -11.04 1.86
CA LEU A 61 9.86 -10.47 0.85
C LEU A 61 11.20 -10.00 1.44
N ASP A 62 11.20 -9.42 2.63
CA ASP A 62 12.40 -9.00 3.34
C ASP A 62 13.37 -10.18 3.59
N GLY A 63 12.83 -11.36 3.93
CA GLY A 63 13.62 -12.56 4.22
C GLY A 63 14.16 -13.31 3.01
N LEU A 64 13.78 -12.96 1.78
CA LEU A 64 14.15 -13.72 0.57
C LEU A 64 15.45 -13.26 -0.11
N GLY A 65 16.09 -12.18 0.35
CA GLY A 65 17.29 -11.62 -0.26
C GLY A 65 17.07 -11.14 -1.71
N LEU A 66 15.88 -10.65 -2.00
CA LEU A 66 15.52 -10.04 -3.27
C LEU A 66 15.72 -8.53 -3.20
N ASN A 67 15.97 -7.88 -4.34
CA ASN A 67 16.07 -6.43 -4.42
C ASN A 67 14.69 -5.76 -4.33
N VAL A 68 14.03 -5.89 -3.17
CA VAL A 68 12.75 -5.25 -2.86
C VAL A 68 12.98 -4.24 -1.75
N ALA A 69 12.86 -2.96 -2.08
CA ALA A 69 13.16 -1.90 -1.12
C ALA A 69 11.93 -1.42 -0.35
N ALA A 70 10.72 -1.62 -0.86
CA ALA A 70 9.51 -1.15 -0.17
C ALA A 70 8.31 -2.05 -0.44
N VAL A 71 7.48 -2.22 0.60
CA VAL A 71 6.12 -2.75 0.54
C VAL A 71 5.21 -1.80 1.29
N TRP A 72 4.12 -1.40 0.68
CA TRP A 72 3.07 -0.65 1.36
C TRP A 72 1.70 -1.27 1.11
N GLY A 73 0.84 -1.18 2.12
CA GLY A 73 -0.53 -1.62 2.00
C GLY A 73 -1.45 -0.51 1.50
N THR A 74 -2.50 -0.92 0.83
CA THR A 74 -3.63 -0.10 0.41
C THR A 74 -4.94 -0.86 0.67
N HIS A 75 -6.08 -0.29 0.39
CA HIS A 75 -7.43 -0.81 0.48
C HIS A 75 -8.28 -0.20 1.59
N THR A 76 -7.79 -0.11 2.84
CA THR A 76 -8.63 0.29 3.96
C THR A 76 -8.97 1.78 3.97
N HIS A 77 -8.24 2.60 3.22
CA HIS A 77 -8.36 4.06 3.20
C HIS A 77 -8.01 4.73 4.54
N VAL A 78 -7.46 3.99 5.50
CA VAL A 78 -7.11 4.49 6.83
C VAL A 78 -5.61 4.36 7.04
N PRO A 79 -4.89 5.48 7.26
CA PRO A 79 -3.45 5.46 7.41
C PRO A 79 -3.05 4.78 8.72
N THR A 80 -2.01 3.95 8.67
CA THR A 80 -1.47 3.30 9.87
C THR A 80 -0.18 3.96 10.33
N ALA A 81 0.11 3.89 11.62
CA ALA A 81 1.26 4.55 12.25
C ALA A 81 2.50 3.65 12.38
N ASP A 82 2.56 2.55 11.63
CA ASP A 82 3.54 1.47 11.77
C ASP A 82 4.65 1.51 10.71
N THR A 83 4.99 2.69 10.20
CA THR A 83 6.12 2.85 9.27
C THR A 83 7.42 2.33 9.91
N GLN A 84 8.11 1.40 9.24
CA GLN A 84 9.32 0.78 9.76
C GLN A 84 10.23 0.29 8.64
N ILE A 85 11.53 0.13 8.94
CA ILE A 85 12.47 -0.61 8.10
C ILE A 85 12.66 -1.98 8.74
N LEU A 86 12.40 -3.03 7.98
CA LEU A 86 12.55 -4.42 8.41
C LEU A 86 14.03 -4.82 8.50
N PRO A 87 14.36 -5.94 9.17
CA PRO A 87 15.75 -6.31 9.48
C PRO A 87 16.71 -6.40 8.30
N HIS A 88 16.24 -6.73 7.10
CA HIS A 88 17.09 -6.82 5.90
C HIS A 88 17.00 -5.59 5.00
N GLY A 89 16.28 -4.53 5.44
CA GLY A 89 16.29 -3.23 4.79
C GLY A 89 15.05 -2.92 3.96
N LEU A 90 13.99 -3.72 4.02
CA LEU A 90 12.73 -3.42 3.36
C LEU A 90 11.92 -2.38 4.14
N GLY A 91 11.55 -1.26 3.51
CA GLY A 91 10.64 -0.28 4.08
C GLY A 91 9.19 -0.77 4.03
N PHE A 92 8.45 -0.63 5.15
CA PHE A 92 7.08 -1.14 5.27
C PHE A 92 6.14 -0.16 5.97
N VAL A 93 4.88 -0.15 5.52
CA VAL A 93 3.72 0.43 6.21
C VAL A 93 2.49 -0.42 5.89
N THR A 94 1.65 -0.67 6.89
CA THR A 94 0.44 -1.50 6.72
C THR A 94 -0.58 -0.86 5.79
N ASP A 95 -0.85 0.45 5.88
CA ASP A 95 -1.71 1.15 4.92
C ASP A 95 -1.31 2.63 4.79
N LEU A 96 -1.29 3.10 3.54
CA LEU A 96 -0.97 4.49 3.24
C LEU A 96 -2.06 5.46 3.70
N GLY A 97 -3.31 5.04 3.70
CA GLY A 97 -4.47 5.89 3.80
C GLY A 97 -5.08 6.21 2.44
N MET A 98 -5.63 7.41 2.29
CA MET A 98 -6.31 7.83 1.05
C MET A 98 -5.97 9.27 0.67
N THR A 99 -6.13 9.56 -0.60
CA THR A 99 -6.18 10.93 -1.12
C THR A 99 -7.61 11.25 -1.53
N GLY A 100 -8.19 12.30 -0.93
CA GLY A 100 -9.59 12.66 -1.20
C GLY A 100 -10.20 13.54 -0.09
N PRO A 101 -11.55 13.66 -0.03
CA PRO A 101 -12.23 14.54 0.91
C PRO A 101 -11.93 14.16 2.36
N ALA A 102 -11.44 15.12 3.15
CA ALA A 102 -11.03 14.91 4.52
C ALA A 102 -12.24 14.62 5.44
N GLN A 103 -13.36 15.31 5.22
CA GLN A 103 -14.60 15.12 5.98
C GLN A 103 -15.52 14.10 5.32
N SER A 104 -15.12 12.83 5.37
CA SER A 104 -15.82 11.75 4.71
C SER A 104 -15.75 10.43 5.48
N VAL A 105 -16.55 9.46 5.10
CA VAL A 105 -16.37 8.07 5.50
C VAL A 105 -15.70 7.34 4.33
N LEU A 106 -14.38 7.19 4.41
CA LEU A 106 -13.56 6.55 3.36
C LEU A 106 -13.73 7.17 1.96
N GLY A 107 -13.95 8.50 1.90
CA GLY A 107 -14.21 9.23 0.66
C GLY A 107 -15.68 9.44 0.34
N ILE A 108 -16.59 8.76 1.03
CA ILE A 108 -18.05 8.79 0.78
C ILE A 108 -18.71 9.82 1.71
N ARG A 109 -19.80 10.40 1.25
CA ARG A 109 -20.67 11.27 2.06
C ARG A 109 -21.09 10.56 3.36
N PRO A 110 -20.88 11.19 4.54
CA PRO A 110 -21.16 10.56 5.83
C PRO A 110 -22.62 10.14 6.02
N ASP A 111 -23.58 10.96 5.54
CA ASP A 111 -25.00 10.65 5.65
C ASP A 111 -25.38 9.36 4.89
N MET A 112 -24.78 9.12 3.73
CA MET A 112 -25.01 7.91 2.94
C MET A 112 -24.41 6.67 3.62
N ALA A 113 -23.20 6.80 4.15
CA ALA A 113 -22.55 5.72 4.87
C ALA A 113 -23.34 5.36 6.15
N VAL A 114 -23.75 6.35 6.95
CA VAL A 114 -24.55 6.14 8.14
C VAL A 114 -25.89 5.48 7.80
N ASN A 115 -26.61 5.99 6.78
CA ASN A 115 -27.88 5.41 6.35
C ASN A 115 -27.75 3.92 5.97
N ARG A 116 -26.64 3.54 5.32
CA ARG A 116 -26.36 2.13 4.97
C ARG A 116 -26.28 1.25 6.22
N PHE A 117 -25.56 1.68 7.24
CA PHE A 117 -25.43 0.93 8.50
C PHE A 117 -26.68 0.95 9.37
N LEU A 118 -27.57 1.94 9.21
CA LEU A 118 -28.89 1.95 9.82
C LEU A 118 -29.91 1.04 9.13
N GLY A 119 -29.51 0.29 8.10
CA GLY A 119 -30.37 -0.62 7.35
C GLY A 119 -31.15 0.04 6.23
N GLY A 120 -30.73 1.22 5.78
CA GLY A 120 -31.29 1.89 4.62
C GLY A 120 -31.11 1.08 3.32
N LEU A 121 -31.95 1.37 2.32
CA LEU A 121 -31.84 0.72 1.02
C LEU A 121 -30.48 1.04 0.36
N PRO A 122 -29.92 0.06 -0.39
CA PRO A 122 -28.71 0.31 -1.17
C PRO A 122 -28.89 1.49 -2.12
N ALA A 123 -27.96 2.42 -2.09
CA ALA A 123 -27.90 3.56 -3.00
C ALA A 123 -26.48 3.62 -3.61
N ARG A 124 -26.36 4.25 -4.78
CA ARG A 124 -25.06 4.54 -5.37
C ARG A 124 -24.36 5.56 -4.47
N TYR A 125 -23.17 5.22 -4.00
CA TYR A 125 -22.37 6.13 -3.19
C TYR A 125 -21.90 7.34 -4.00
N GLU A 126 -21.86 8.49 -3.34
CA GLU A 126 -21.32 9.74 -3.85
C GLU A 126 -20.11 10.15 -3.02
N SER A 127 -19.11 10.73 -3.69
CA SER A 127 -17.97 11.33 -2.98
C SER A 127 -18.45 12.48 -2.09
N ALA A 128 -17.81 12.62 -0.94
CA ALA A 128 -18.03 13.80 -0.12
C ALA A 128 -17.40 15.03 -0.78
N ASP A 129 -17.96 16.20 -0.46
CA ASP A 129 -17.42 17.50 -0.84
C ASP A 129 -16.53 18.07 0.28
N GLY A 130 -15.80 19.16 -0.03
CA GLY A 130 -15.04 19.93 0.96
C GLY A 130 -13.53 19.80 0.81
N PRO A 131 -12.77 20.24 1.83
CA PRO A 131 -11.31 20.21 1.82
C PRO A 131 -10.79 18.80 1.62
N CYS A 132 -9.71 18.68 0.85
CA CYS A 132 -9.07 17.40 0.58
C CYS A 132 -7.88 17.14 1.51
N LYS A 133 -7.53 15.87 1.66
CA LYS A 133 -6.29 15.42 2.27
C LYS A 133 -5.51 14.53 1.30
N LEU A 134 -4.20 14.51 1.48
CA LEU A 134 -3.30 13.52 0.86
C LEU A 134 -2.57 12.81 2.00
N GLU A 135 -2.74 11.50 2.08
CA GLU A 135 -2.02 10.62 2.99
C GLU A 135 -1.04 9.79 2.18
N SER A 136 0.24 9.85 2.55
CA SER A 136 1.31 9.19 1.79
C SER A 136 2.51 8.87 2.66
N VAL A 137 3.45 8.10 2.10
CA VAL A 137 4.77 7.81 2.70
C VAL A 137 5.84 8.02 1.67
N LEU A 138 6.86 8.77 2.03
CA LEU A 138 8.08 8.92 1.25
C LEU A 138 9.07 7.83 1.66
N PHE A 139 9.47 6.99 0.71
CA PHE A 139 10.53 6.00 0.89
C PHE A 139 11.82 6.50 0.25
N THR A 140 12.88 6.62 1.03
CA THR A 140 14.22 6.88 0.52
C THR A 140 14.93 5.55 0.28
N ILE A 141 15.31 5.29 -0.96
CA ILE A 141 15.84 3.99 -1.40
C ILE A 141 17.28 4.16 -1.89
N ASP A 142 18.18 3.32 -1.35
CA ASP A 142 19.51 3.07 -1.91
C ASP A 142 19.37 1.98 -2.97
N ALA A 143 19.39 2.38 -4.23
CA ALA A 143 19.17 1.46 -5.35
C ALA A 143 20.35 0.51 -5.59
N ASP A 144 21.58 0.90 -5.25
CA ASP A 144 22.77 0.04 -5.41
C ASP A 144 22.72 -1.14 -4.42
N ARG A 145 22.16 -0.90 -3.24
CA ARG A 145 22.00 -1.90 -2.19
C ARG A 145 20.64 -2.59 -2.22
N GLY A 146 19.67 -2.03 -2.96
CA GLY A 146 18.29 -2.53 -3.02
C GLY A 146 17.53 -2.40 -1.69
N VAL A 147 17.83 -1.41 -0.86
CA VAL A 147 17.25 -1.23 0.49
C VAL A 147 16.63 0.14 0.69
N CYS A 148 15.64 0.21 1.57
CA CYS A 148 15.11 1.45 2.11
C CYS A 148 16.01 1.97 3.21
N THR A 149 16.32 3.27 3.19
CA THR A 149 17.19 3.92 4.18
C THR A 149 16.44 4.88 5.09
N ALA A 150 15.27 5.37 4.67
CA ALA A 150 14.40 6.20 5.48
C ALA A 150 12.95 6.09 5.02
N LEU A 151 12.02 6.32 5.95
CA LEU A 151 10.59 6.48 5.69
C LEU A 151 10.08 7.72 6.39
N GLU A 152 9.25 8.49 5.72
CA GLU A 152 8.59 9.66 6.28
C GLU A 152 7.14 9.70 5.84
N ARG A 153 6.20 9.83 6.81
CA ARG A 153 4.80 10.10 6.48
C ARG A 153 4.64 11.55 6.05
N LEU A 154 3.89 11.74 4.97
CA LEU A 154 3.51 13.05 4.45
C LEU A 154 1.99 13.12 4.41
N ASP A 155 1.41 13.74 5.43
CA ASP A 155 -0.03 13.98 5.54
C ASP A 155 -0.29 15.47 5.28
N ILE A 156 -0.90 15.80 4.14
CA ILE A 156 -1.17 17.17 3.70
C ILE A 156 -2.68 17.39 3.74
N HIS A 157 -3.10 18.51 4.31
CA HIS A 157 -4.49 18.92 4.39
C HIS A 157 -4.64 20.31 3.75
N GLU A 158 -5.72 20.49 2.96
CA GLU A 158 -6.16 21.82 2.50
C GLU A 158 -6.71 22.66 3.64
#